data_0642ab4312f29aa5f8fcd5a188beb451
#
_entry.id   0642ab4312f29aa5f8fcd5a188beb451
#
_cell.length_a   1.000
_cell.length_b   1.000
_cell.length_c   1.000
_cell.angle_alpha   90.00
_cell.angle_beta   90.00
_cell.angle_gamma   90.00
#
_symmetry.space_group_name_H-M   'P 1'
#
loop_
_entity.id
_entity.type
_entity.pdbx_description
1 polymer ?
#
loop_
_entity_poly.entity_id
_entity_poly.type
_entity_poly.pdbx_seq_one_letter_code
_entity_poly.pdbx_strand_id
1 'polypeptide(L)'
;MTLRNCSTDIPSVRPGGFVVLDTETTGGGPKARVIEIGMVFLSSRGAIQGEFSTLVYGNGDSGEWFVKRKHGIRNDDLFDAPKFKEIAPAFLDAIEGRTLFAHNASFDLAQLNQELTRIRRRKIATMGCTIGLGIHLGFGRLSLTKAAEKFGLSREMPHVALDDARAATELLRRYMRHDPRRFKEYLEVHGL
;
A
#
# COMPACT_ATOMS: atom_id res chain seq x y z
N MET A 1 12.08 -12.12 -14.66
CA MET A 1 11.87 -12.67 -13.29
C MET A 1 12.14 -11.51 -12.34
N THR A 2 11.11 -10.89 -11.80
CA THR A 2 11.27 -9.75 -10.87
C THR A 2 11.75 -10.32 -9.55
N LEU A 3 12.96 -9.95 -9.13
CA LEU A 3 13.45 -10.29 -7.80
C LEU A 3 12.66 -9.49 -6.79
N ARG A 4 11.67 -10.11 -6.15
CA ARG A 4 11.00 -9.54 -4.98
C ARG A 4 11.98 -9.51 -3.82
N ASN A 5 11.95 -8.43 -3.06
CA ASN A 5 12.89 -8.18 -1.97
C ASN A 5 12.43 -8.89 -0.67
N CYS A 6 13.39 -9.30 0.16
CA CYS A 6 13.16 -9.86 1.50
C CYS A 6 13.94 -9.00 2.53
N SER A 7 13.58 -7.73 2.69
CA SER A 7 14.27 -6.77 3.56
C SER A 7 13.39 -6.32 4.72
N THR A 8 14.02 -6.06 5.86
CA THR A 8 13.41 -5.33 6.98
C THR A 8 13.83 -3.87 7.03
N ASP A 9 14.75 -3.46 6.13
CA ASP A 9 15.38 -2.13 6.17
C ASP A 9 14.53 -1.12 5.38
N ILE A 10 13.60 -0.48 6.06
CA ILE A 10 12.81 0.60 5.48
C ILE A 10 13.66 1.88 5.46
N PRO A 11 13.72 2.60 4.31
CA PRO A 11 14.57 3.78 4.21
C PRO A 11 14.15 4.87 5.21
N SER A 12 15.14 5.48 5.84
CA SER A 12 14.90 6.66 6.66
C SER A 12 14.57 7.85 5.75
N VAL A 13 13.35 8.36 5.88
CA VAL A 13 12.83 9.49 5.10
C VAL A 13 12.41 10.62 6.03
N ARG A 14 12.41 11.87 5.52
CA ARG A 14 12.03 13.03 6.33
C ARG A 14 10.61 12.88 6.87
N PRO A 15 10.34 13.19 8.15
CA PRO A 15 9.00 13.11 8.74
C PRO A 15 7.95 13.94 7.99
N GLY A 16 6.70 13.56 8.14
CA GLY A 16 5.55 14.22 7.53
C GLY A 16 5.31 13.81 6.07
N GLY A 17 4.25 14.36 5.47
CA GLY A 17 3.82 14.00 4.12
C GLY A 17 2.98 12.73 4.06
N PHE A 18 3.14 11.96 2.99
CA PHE A 18 2.28 10.82 2.72
C PHE A 18 3.08 9.52 2.57
N VAL A 19 2.44 8.41 2.87
CA VAL A 19 2.87 7.07 2.45
C VAL A 19 1.76 6.48 1.61
N VAL A 20 2.05 6.10 0.38
CA VAL A 20 1.14 5.31 -0.45
C VAL A 20 1.60 3.88 -0.42
N LEU A 21 0.72 2.97 -0.04
CA LEU A 21 1.05 1.55 0.09
C LEU A 21 0.06 0.66 -0.67
N ASP A 22 0.50 -0.54 -0.93
CA ASP A 22 -0.30 -1.65 -1.42
C ASP A 22 0.17 -2.95 -0.78
N THR A 23 -0.73 -3.92 -0.63
CA THR A 23 -0.42 -5.22 -0.02
C THR A 23 -0.91 -6.36 -0.87
N GLU A 24 -0.06 -7.37 -1.08
CA GLU A 24 -0.50 -8.68 -1.55
C GLU A 24 -0.78 -9.59 -0.36
N THR A 25 -1.78 -10.44 -0.50
CA THR A 25 -2.29 -11.26 0.59
C THR A 25 -2.64 -12.66 0.14
N THR A 26 -2.73 -13.59 1.09
CA THR A 26 -3.19 -14.96 0.82
C THR A 26 -4.70 -15.03 0.51
N GLY A 27 -5.41 -13.92 0.61
CA GLY A 27 -6.86 -13.80 0.38
C GLY A 27 -7.45 -12.58 1.09
N GLY A 28 -8.79 -12.48 1.15
CA GLY A 28 -9.50 -11.33 1.74
C GLY A 28 -10.16 -11.57 3.10
N GLY A 29 -10.11 -12.79 3.59
CA GLY A 29 -10.83 -13.17 4.81
C GLY A 29 -10.06 -12.92 6.12
N PRO A 30 -10.66 -13.21 7.28
CA PRO A 30 -10.04 -12.96 8.59
C PRO A 30 -8.81 -13.84 8.88
N LYS A 31 -8.62 -14.94 8.12
CA LYS A 31 -7.43 -15.78 8.21
C LYS A 31 -6.34 -15.38 7.23
N ALA A 32 -6.62 -14.46 6.31
CA ALA A 32 -5.65 -14.01 5.32
C ALA A 32 -4.40 -13.42 5.99
N ARG A 33 -3.29 -13.55 5.31
CA ARG A 33 -1.98 -13.04 5.73
C ARG A 33 -1.46 -12.08 4.68
N VAL A 34 -0.82 -11.02 5.12
CA VAL A 34 -0.02 -10.18 4.23
C VAL A 34 1.23 -10.94 3.82
N ILE A 35 1.53 -10.99 2.52
CA ILE A 35 2.67 -11.71 1.95
C ILE A 35 3.59 -10.81 1.12
N GLU A 36 3.18 -9.60 0.78
CA GLU A 36 4.03 -8.56 0.21
C GLU A 36 3.54 -7.19 0.67
N ILE A 37 4.44 -6.26 0.90
CA ILE A 37 4.16 -4.86 1.19
C ILE A 37 4.98 -4.02 0.23
N GLY A 38 4.33 -3.08 -0.47
CA GLY A 38 4.97 -2.03 -1.26
C GLY A 38 4.62 -0.66 -0.69
N MET A 39 5.58 0.23 -0.58
CA MET A 39 5.41 1.58 -0.01
C MET A 39 6.16 2.61 -0.83
N VAL A 40 5.54 3.75 -1.07
CA VAL A 40 6.18 4.94 -1.65
C VAL A 40 6.00 6.11 -0.68
N PHE A 41 7.09 6.75 -0.32
CA PHE A 41 7.13 7.87 0.61
C PHE A 41 7.11 9.19 -0.15
N LEU A 42 6.22 10.09 0.24
CA LEU A 42 6.07 11.40 -0.37
C LEU A 42 6.25 12.51 0.68
N SER A 43 6.85 13.61 0.25
CA SER A 43 6.76 14.86 1.00
C SER A 43 5.33 15.39 1.01
N SER A 44 5.01 16.37 1.87
CA SER A 44 3.72 17.08 1.89
C SER A 44 3.37 17.75 0.55
N ARG A 45 4.36 18.00 -0.31
CA ARG A 45 4.19 18.57 -1.66
C ARG A 45 4.11 17.49 -2.76
N GLY A 46 4.09 16.21 -2.39
CA GLY A 46 4.00 15.09 -3.33
C GLY A 46 5.30 14.72 -4.04
N ALA A 47 6.47 15.20 -3.59
CA ALA A 47 7.74 14.74 -4.12
C ALA A 47 8.11 13.37 -3.52
N ILE A 48 8.52 12.42 -4.36
CA ILE A 48 8.97 11.09 -3.92
C ILE A 48 10.25 11.25 -3.10
N GLN A 49 10.29 10.63 -1.93
CA GLN A 49 11.41 10.64 -0.98
C GLN A 49 12.11 9.28 -0.87
N GLY A 50 11.41 8.20 -1.22
CA GLY A 50 11.93 6.85 -1.17
C GLY A 50 10.84 5.83 -1.46
N GLU A 51 11.26 4.58 -1.60
CA GLU A 51 10.40 3.44 -1.84
C GLU A 51 10.88 2.25 -1.02
N PHE A 52 9.97 1.36 -0.69
CA PHE A 52 10.27 0.13 0.00
C PHE A 52 9.36 -0.99 -0.50
N SER A 53 9.90 -2.19 -0.62
CA SER A 53 9.08 -3.38 -0.77
C SER A 53 9.73 -4.58 -0.10
N THR A 54 8.89 -5.48 0.41
CA THR A 54 9.36 -6.74 0.98
C THR A 54 8.28 -7.81 0.85
N LEU A 55 8.72 -9.04 0.62
CA LEU A 55 7.90 -10.21 0.91
C LEU A 55 7.74 -10.38 2.41
N VAL A 56 6.66 -11.04 2.82
CA VAL A 56 6.34 -11.37 4.21
C VAL A 56 6.01 -12.85 4.29
N TYR A 57 6.57 -13.54 5.27
CA TYR A 57 6.50 -15.02 5.40
C TYR A 57 5.09 -15.62 5.30
N GLY A 58 4.04 -14.92 5.77
CA GLY A 58 2.63 -15.33 5.57
C GLY A 58 2.26 -16.73 6.08
N ASN A 59 3.08 -17.34 6.96
CA ASN A 59 3.07 -18.76 7.38
C ASN A 59 3.48 -19.76 6.28
N GLY A 60 4.27 -19.33 5.30
CA GLY A 60 4.76 -20.17 4.20
C GLY A 60 3.68 -20.55 3.17
N ASP A 61 2.52 -19.92 3.23
CA ASP A 61 1.45 -20.11 2.23
C ASP A 61 1.19 -18.79 1.49
N SER A 62 1.12 -18.86 0.19
CA SER A 62 0.85 -17.72 -0.69
C SER A 62 -0.64 -17.63 -1.10
N GLY A 63 -1.50 -18.47 -0.53
CA GLY A 63 -2.95 -18.44 -0.72
C GLY A 63 -3.47 -19.47 -1.73
N GLU A 64 -4.75 -19.37 -2.04
CA GLU A 64 -5.40 -20.26 -3.00
C GLU A 64 -4.97 -19.98 -4.44
N TRP A 65 -5.14 -20.93 -5.33
CA TRP A 65 -4.65 -20.87 -6.72
C TRP A 65 -5.06 -19.60 -7.48
N PHE A 66 -6.29 -19.11 -7.27
CA PHE A 66 -6.78 -17.91 -7.96
C PHE A 66 -6.12 -16.63 -7.46
N VAL A 67 -5.71 -16.60 -6.17
CA VAL A 67 -4.96 -15.48 -5.59
C VAL A 67 -3.51 -15.53 -6.08
N LYS A 68 -2.89 -16.73 -6.07
CA LYS A 68 -1.54 -16.97 -6.60
C LYS A 68 -1.40 -16.55 -8.07
N ARG A 69 -2.44 -16.77 -8.88
CA ARG A 69 -2.44 -16.33 -10.28
C ARG A 69 -2.43 -14.81 -10.45
N LYS A 70 -2.93 -14.06 -9.47
CA LYS A 70 -2.93 -12.59 -9.52
C LYS A 70 -1.54 -12.03 -9.20
N HIS A 71 -1.02 -12.30 -8.02
CA HIS A 71 0.25 -11.74 -7.56
C HIS A 71 1.48 -12.55 -7.97
N GLY A 72 1.32 -13.79 -8.41
CA GLY A 72 2.42 -14.65 -8.89
C GLY A 72 3.42 -15.09 -7.82
N ILE A 73 3.16 -14.83 -6.54
CA ILE A 73 4.04 -15.27 -5.42
C ILE A 73 3.81 -16.76 -5.18
N ARG A 74 4.89 -17.54 -5.13
CA ARG A 74 4.86 -18.95 -4.79
C ARG A 74 5.21 -19.14 -3.32
N ASN A 75 4.88 -20.33 -2.77
CA ASN A 75 5.24 -20.66 -1.39
C ASN A 75 6.76 -20.61 -1.17
N ASP A 76 7.52 -21.08 -2.15
CA ASP A 76 8.99 -21.08 -2.11
C ASP A 76 9.56 -19.66 -2.02
N ASP A 77 8.90 -18.68 -2.63
CA ASP A 77 9.35 -17.28 -2.59
C ASP A 77 9.21 -16.67 -1.17
N LEU A 78 8.38 -17.28 -0.31
CA LEU A 78 8.14 -16.83 1.06
C LEU A 78 9.04 -17.50 2.11
N PHE A 79 9.82 -18.50 1.72
CA PHE A 79 10.57 -19.32 2.68
C PHE A 79 11.56 -18.50 3.51
N ASP A 80 12.31 -17.61 2.87
CA ASP A 80 13.31 -16.74 3.50
C ASP A 80 12.75 -15.33 3.82
N ALA A 81 11.45 -15.10 3.59
CA ALA A 81 10.84 -13.81 3.86
C ALA A 81 10.72 -13.55 5.37
N PRO A 82 10.93 -12.30 5.81
CA PRO A 82 10.76 -11.94 7.20
C PRO A 82 9.30 -12.10 7.65
N LYS A 83 9.10 -12.44 8.91
CA LYS A 83 7.76 -12.45 9.53
C LYS A 83 7.30 -11.02 9.74
N PHE A 84 5.98 -10.77 9.66
CA PHE A 84 5.43 -9.43 9.89
C PHE A 84 5.89 -8.80 11.20
N LYS A 85 6.05 -9.58 12.28
CA LYS A 85 6.57 -9.10 13.58
C LYS A 85 7.98 -8.52 13.52
N GLU A 86 8.78 -8.95 12.55
CA GLU A 86 10.17 -8.52 12.35
C GLU A 86 10.22 -7.18 11.58
N ILE A 87 9.26 -6.97 10.68
CA ILE A 87 9.11 -5.75 9.89
C ILE A 87 8.37 -4.66 10.69
N ALA A 88 7.44 -5.05 11.55
CA ALA A 88 6.47 -4.15 12.19
C ALA A 88 7.09 -2.96 12.94
N PRO A 89 8.21 -3.06 13.67
CA PRO A 89 8.81 -1.89 14.29
C PRO A 89 9.20 -0.83 13.27
N ALA A 90 10.00 -1.19 12.27
CA ALA A 90 10.43 -0.27 11.21
C ALA A 90 9.25 0.24 10.37
N PHE A 91 8.24 -0.61 10.11
CA PHE A 91 7.01 -0.23 9.41
C PHE A 91 6.24 0.85 10.20
N LEU A 92 6.03 0.65 11.50
CA LEU A 92 5.30 1.62 12.34
C LEU A 92 6.04 2.94 12.46
N ASP A 93 7.37 2.90 12.65
CA ASP A 93 8.21 4.09 12.68
C ASP A 93 8.16 4.86 11.34
N ALA A 94 8.17 4.14 10.23
CA ALA A 94 8.14 4.75 8.90
C ALA A 94 6.81 5.43 8.57
N ILE A 95 5.70 4.99 9.15
CA ILE A 95 4.38 5.60 8.94
C ILE A 95 4.01 6.65 9.98
N GLU A 96 4.78 6.76 11.06
CA GLU A 96 4.48 7.70 12.15
C GLU A 96 4.50 9.15 11.66
N GLY A 97 3.45 9.91 12.02
CA GLY A 97 3.30 11.31 11.62
C GLY A 97 3.06 11.54 10.12
N ARG A 98 2.67 10.49 9.37
CA ARG A 98 2.36 10.56 7.94
C ARG A 98 0.91 10.20 7.67
N THR A 99 0.35 10.79 6.63
CA THR A 99 -0.96 10.39 6.11
C THR A 99 -0.81 9.18 5.18
N LEU A 100 -1.45 8.07 5.53
CA LEU A 100 -1.44 6.86 4.72
C LEU A 100 -2.48 6.93 3.61
N PHE A 101 -2.14 6.40 2.44
CA PHE A 101 -3.04 6.18 1.32
C PHE A 101 -2.85 4.79 0.72
N ALA A 102 -3.95 4.23 0.18
CA ALA A 102 -3.93 3.06 -0.68
C ALA A 102 -5.01 3.18 -1.77
N HIS A 103 -4.94 2.31 -2.79
CA HIS A 103 -6.01 2.22 -3.78
C HIS A 103 -7.03 1.17 -3.31
N ASN A 104 -8.20 1.44 -2.91
CA ASN A 104 -9.13 0.58 -2.15
C ASN A 104 -8.70 0.33 -0.69
N ALA A 105 -8.31 1.41 -0.02
CA ALA A 105 -7.66 1.44 1.28
C ALA A 105 -8.34 0.61 2.39
N SER A 106 -9.65 0.38 2.33
CA SER A 106 -10.36 -0.47 3.31
C SER A 106 -9.83 -1.90 3.35
N PHE A 107 -9.36 -2.42 2.22
CA PHE A 107 -8.77 -3.75 2.14
C PHE A 107 -7.40 -3.77 2.83
N ASP A 108 -6.47 -2.91 2.42
CA ASP A 108 -5.12 -2.86 2.97
C ASP A 108 -5.14 -2.54 4.47
N LEU A 109 -5.97 -1.58 4.88
CA LEU A 109 -6.15 -1.22 6.29
C LEU A 109 -6.63 -2.41 7.12
N ALA A 110 -7.58 -3.19 6.61
CA ALA A 110 -8.09 -4.38 7.30
C ALA A 110 -6.99 -5.45 7.44
N GLN A 111 -6.25 -5.75 6.37
CA GLN A 111 -5.21 -6.77 6.37
C GLN A 111 -4.02 -6.39 7.27
N LEU A 112 -3.53 -5.16 7.19
CA LEU A 112 -2.47 -4.64 8.06
C LEU A 112 -2.90 -4.65 9.53
N ASN A 113 -4.12 -4.23 9.83
CA ASN A 113 -4.66 -4.25 11.19
C ASN A 113 -4.87 -5.67 11.74
N GLN A 114 -5.14 -6.65 10.90
CA GLN A 114 -5.14 -8.05 11.32
C GLN A 114 -3.73 -8.51 11.72
N GLU A 115 -2.71 -8.20 10.92
CA GLU A 115 -1.32 -8.54 11.26
C GLU A 115 -0.86 -7.83 12.55
N LEU A 116 -1.15 -6.53 12.69
CA LEU A 116 -0.84 -5.77 13.91
C LEU A 116 -1.53 -6.36 15.16
N THR A 117 -2.81 -6.79 15.02
CA THR A 117 -3.55 -7.45 16.10
C THR A 117 -2.89 -8.78 16.51
N ARG A 118 -2.44 -9.60 15.55
CA ARG A 118 -1.76 -10.88 15.82
C ARG A 118 -0.49 -10.72 16.65
N ILE A 119 0.21 -9.60 16.47
CA ILE A 119 1.44 -9.27 17.20
C ILE A 119 1.20 -8.32 18.39
N ARG A 120 -0.06 -8.06 18.75
CA ARG A 120 -0.48 -7.18 19.86
C ARG A 120 0.06 -5.75 19.75
N ARG A 121 0.10 -5.20 18.55
CA ARG A 121 0.46 -3.81 18.30
C ARG A 121 -0.78 -2.94 18.08
N ARG A 122 -0.60 -1.61 18.25
CA ARG A 122 -1.66 -0.63 17.98
C ARG A 122 -2.06 -0.67 16.51
N LYS A 123 -3.36 -0.65 16.26
CA LYS A 123 -3.93 -0.58 14.91
C LYS A 123 -3.72 0.79 14.27
N ILE A 124 -3.62 0.81 12.95
CA ILE A 124 -3.72 2.02 12.13
C ILE A 124 -5.17 2.49 12.21
N ALA A 125 -5.37 3.77 12.57
CA ALA A 125 -6.71 4.33 12.78
C ALA A 125 -7.41 4.67 11.45
N THR A 126 -6.70 5.36 10.55
CA THR A 126 -7.24 5.90 9.31
C THR A 126 -6.28 5.69 8.15
N MET A 127 -6.85 5.61 6.94
CA MET A 127 -6.10 5.52 5.69
C MET A 127 -6.93 6.14 4.57
N GLY A 128 -6.35 7.09 3.84
CA GLY A 128 -6.96 7.70 2.67
C GLY A 128 -7.10 6.71 1.52
N CYS A 129 -8.18 6.86 0.76
CA CYS A 129 -8.49 5.98 -0.36
C CYS A 129 -8.46 6.76 -1.68
N THR A 130 -7.58 6.37 -2.61
CA THR A 130 -7.53 7.07 -3.91
C THR A 130 -8.79 6.84 -4.75
N ILE A 131 -9.54 5.73 -4.54
CA ILE A 131 -10.87 5.57 -5.13
C ILE A 131 -11.85 6.60 -4.54
N GLY A 132 -11.90 6.73 -3.21
CA GLY A 132 -12.76 7.69 -2.51
C GLY A 132 -12.43 9.14 -2.90
N LEU A 133 -11.15 9.47 -2.96
CA LEU A 133 -10.68 10.78 -3.41
C LEU A 133 -11.06 11.04 -4.88
N GLY A 134 -10.94 10.04 -5.76
CA GLY A 134 -11.36 10.15 -7.15
C GLY A 134 -12.86 10.44 -7.30
N ILE A 135 -13.70 9.80 -6.48
CA ILE A 135 -15.15 10.09 -6.41
C ILE A 135 -15.39 11.51 -5.92
N HIS A 136 -14.71 11.92 -4.84
CA HIS A 136 -14.80 13.28 -4.28
C HIS A 136 -14.43 14.36 -5.29
N LEU A 137 -13.43 14.10 -6.14
CA LEU A 137 -12.97 15.00 -7.19
C LEU A 137 -13.81 14.94 -8.49
N GLY A 138 -14.82 14.06 -8.58
CA GLY A 138 -15.69 13.94 -9.74
C GLY A 138 -15.19 12.99 -10.84
N PHE A 139 -14.12 12.25 -10.62
CA PHE A 139 -13.62 11.26 -11.60
C PHE A 139 -14.38 9.94 -11.59
N GLY A 140 -15.23 9.71 -10.56
CA GLY A 140 -15.96 8.48 -10.35
C GLY A 140 -15.13 7.36 -9.73
N ARG A 141 -15.76 6.18 -9.61
CA ARG A 141 -15.12 4.98 -9.07
C ARG A 141 -14.28 4.28 -10.14
N LEU A 142 -12.98 4.37 -10.05
CA LEU A 142 -12.04 3.73 -10.97
C LEU A 142 -11.27 2.62 -10.24
N SER A 143 -11.10 1.45 -10.86
CA SER A 143 -10.06 0.50 -10.45
C SER A 143 -8.69 1.07 -10.81
N LEU A 144 -7.61 0.55 -10.20
CA LEU A 144 -6.26 1.02 -10.49
C LEU A 144 -5.90 0.87 -11.98
N THR A 145 -6.31 -0.23 -12.61
CA THR A 145 -6.16 -0.45 -14.06
C THR A 145 -6.85 0.64 -14.87
N LYS A 146 -8.14 0.90 -14.58
CA LYS A 146 -8.89 1.95 -15.29
C LYS A 146 -8.34 3.35 -15.02
N ALA A 147 -7.82 3.60 -13.82
CA ALA A 147 -7.16 4.85 -13.52
C ALA A 147 -5.82 4.98 -14.28
N ALA A 148 -5.04 3.90 -14.35
CA ALA A 148 -3.80 3.88 -15.12
C ALA A 148 -4.07 4.16 -16.61
N GLU A 149 -5.02 3.50 -17.21
CA GLU A 149 -5.45 3.74 -18.60
C GLU A 149 -5.93 5.18 -18.81
N LYS A 150 -6.85 5.66 -17.98
CA LYS A 150 -7.44 6.99 -18.08
C LYS A 150 -6.42 8.11 -17.97
N PHE A 151 -5.45 7.95 -17.09
CA PHE A 151 -4.48 8.99 -16.77
C PHE A 151 -3.08 8.73 -17.37
N GLY A 152 -2.88 7.66 -18.13
CA GLY A 152 -1.58 7.30 -18.70
C GLY A 152 -0.52 7.07 -17.61
N LEU A 153 -0.88 6.30 -16.57
CA LEU A 153 0.05 5.97 -15.48
C LEU A 153 0.81 4.69 -15.85
N SER A 154 2.09 4.63 -15.49
CA SER A 154 2.86 3.37 -15.58
C SER A 154 2.35 2.37 -14.56
N ARG A 155 2.12 1.14 -14.99
CA ARG A 155 1.78 -0.02 -14.18
C ARG A 155 2.25 -1.26 -14.92
N GLU A 156 3.56 -1.48 -14.90
CA GLU A 156 4.22 -2.48 -15.73
C GLU A 156 3.96 -3.90 -15.22
N MET A 157 3.89 -4.06 -13.91
CA MET A 157 3.68 -5.35 -13.24
C MET A 157 2.50 -5.29 -12.28
N PRO A 158 1.26 -5.38 -12.78
CA PRO A 158 0.08 -5.46 -11.95
C PRO A 158 0.17 -6.60 -10.92
N HIS A 159 -0.28 -6.32 -9.68
CA HIS A 159 -0.22 -7.27 -8.57
C HIS A 159 1.22 -7.59 -8.10
N VAL A 160 2.12 -6.65 -8.26
CA VAL A 160 3.35 -6.50 -7.49
C VAL A 160 3.15 -5.29 -6.59
N ALA A 161 3.17 -5.47 -5.28
CA ALA A 161 2.74 -4.45 -4.33
C ALA A 161 3.43 -3.09 -4.53
N LEU A 162 4.74 -3.06 -4.82
CA LEU A 162 5.44 -1.80 -5.07
C LEU A 162 4.99 -1.13 -6.37
N ASP A 163 4.72 -1.90 -7.42
CA ASP A 163 4.30 -1.34 -8.72
C ASP A 163 2.88 -0.75 -8.63
N ASP A 164 1.99 -1.42 -7.88
CA ASP A 164 0.66 -0.93 -7.60
C ASP A 164 0.69 0.30 -6.66
N ALA A 165 1.57 0.33 -5.66
CA ALA A 165 1.81 1.51 -4.82
C ALA A 165 2.37 2.69 -5.63
N ARG A 166 3.26 2.47 -6.60
CA ARG A 166 3.76 3.50 -7.54
C ARG A 166 2.64 4.07 -8.39
N ALA A 167 1.81 3.21 -8.99
CA ALA A 167 0.67 3.66 -9.80
C ALA A 167 -0.35 4.45 -8.95
N ALA A 168 -0.66 3.99 -7.73
CA ALA A 168 -1.52 4.70 -6.79
C ALA A 168 -0.88 6.04 -6.34
N THR A 169 0.45 6.10 -6.21
CA THR A 169 1.20 7.32 -5.92
C THR A 169 1.06 8.36 -7.02
N GLU A 170 1.27 7.97 -8.27
CA GLU A 170 1.11 8.90 -9.40
C GLU A 170 -0.34 9.38 -9.52
N LEU A 171 -1.32 8.51 -9.25
CA LEU A 171 -2.73 8.90 -9.19
C LEU A 171 -2.99 9.93 -8.07
N LEU A 172 -2.48 9.70 -6.86
CA LEU A 172 -2.58 10.63 -5.74
C LEU A 172 -1.96 11.98 -6.10
N ARG A 173 -0.76 12.00 -6.67
CA ARG A 173 -0.07 13.22 -7.09
C ARG A 173 -0.86 14.01 -8.15
N ARG A 174 -1.53 13.33 -9.07
CA ARG A 174 -2.43 13.97 -10.04
C ARG A 174 -3.64 14.60 -9.37
N TYR A 175 -4.24 13.90 -8.44
CA TYR A 175 -5.38 14.40 -7.68
C TYR A 175 -5.02 15.63 -6.83
N MET A 176 -3.86 15.60 -6.17
CA MET A 176 -3.32 16.76 -5.42
C MET A 176 -3.14 18.00 -6.31
N ARG A 177 -2.67 17.82 -7.56
CA ARG A 177 -2.47 18.93 -8.51
C ARG A 177 -3.75 19.37 -9.21
N HIS A 178 -4.71 18.45 -9.41
CA HIS A 178 -5.95 18.73 -10.12
C HIS A 178 -6.83 19.77 -9.38
N ASP A 179 -7.05 19.54 -8.10
CA ASP A 179 -7.80 20.46 -7.24
C ASP A 179 -7.24 20.41 -5.81
N PRO A 180 -6.23 21.24 -5.50
CA PRO A 180 -5.60 21.27 -4.18
C PRO A 180 -6.58 21.62 -3.04
N ARG A 181 -7.62 22.43 -3.32
CA ARG A 181 -8.63 22.80 -2.33
C ARG A 181 -9.49 21.60 -1.96
N ARG A 182 -10.06 20.91 -2.95
CA ARG A 182 -10.89 19.72 -2.71
C ARG A 182 -10.07 18.56 -2.16
N PHE A 183 -8.79 18.46 -2.51
CA PHE A 183 -7.88 17.50 -1.88
C PHE A 183 -7.76 17.76 -0.37
N LYS A 184 -7.56 19.03 0.04
CA LYS A 184 -7.50 19.42 1.45
C LYS A 184 -8.82 19.14 2.17
N GLU A 185 -9.95 19.50 1.58
CA GLU A 185 -11.28 19.18 2.10
C GLU A 185 -11.45 17.67 2.33
N TYR A 186 -10.98 16.84 1.40
CA TYR A 186 -11.01 15.39 1.55
C TYR A 186 -10.21 14.92 2.78
N LEU A 187 -9.00 15.43 2.99
CA LEU A 187 -8.20 15.10 4.17
C LEU A 187 -8.91 15.48 5.48
N GLU A 188 -9.45 16.68 5.56
CA GLU A 188 -10.16 17.20 6.73
C GLU A 188 -11.40 16.35 7.07
N VAL A 189 -12.23 16.05 6.08
CA VAL A 189 -13.46 15.23 6.25
C VAL A 189 -13.16 13.83 6.73
N HIS A 190 -12.01 13.25 6.34
CA HIS A 190 -11.64 11.87 6.69
C HIS A 190 -10.67 11.79 7.88
N GLY A 191 -10.33 12.92 8.50
CA GLY A 191 -9.40 12.95 9.64
C GLY A 191 -7.99 12.44 9.30
N LEU A 192 -7.49 12.85 8.13
CA LEU A 192 -6.22 12.42 7.55
C LEU A 192 -5.13 13.48 7.68
#